data_218c2a2b589c1021bfbe1611993d7b9f
#
_entry.id   218c2a2b589c1021bfbe1611993d7b9f
#
_cell.length_a   1.000
_cell.length_b   1.000
_cell.length_c   1.000
_cell.angle_alpha   90.00
_cell.angle_beta   90.00
_cell.angle_gamma   90.00
#
_symmetry.space_group_name_H-M   'P 1'
#
loop_
_entity.id
_entity.type
_entity.pdbx_description
1 polymer ?
#
loop_
_entity_poly.entity_id
_entity_poly.type
_entity_poly.pdbx_seq_one_letter_code
_entity_poly.pdbx_strand_id
1 'polypeptide(L)'
;MNSLRCCRRLLRVVLLVSLSYCLLLVMCAPAGSAQRRERWQWPTLSPVPVASSFAPPVHDWLPGRRGVTLTYPGGSPVYACASGTVTFAGQVRGRGVVSIQHETRGHTIWSTYLPVTPSVSVGDTVTMGAQIGAVEEGSQTLHWGAKTGPKTYV
;
A
#
# COMPACT_ATOMS: atom_id res chain seq x y z
N MET A 1 17.62 -59.58 37.98
CA MET A 1 16.27 -58.98 37.91
C MET A 1 16.27 -57.46 37.90
N ASN A 2 17.34 -56.78 38.27
CA ASN A 2 17.41 -55.29 38.31
C ASN A 2 17.79 -54.59 37.00
N SER A 3 18.49 -55.29 36.07
CA SER A 3 18.94 -54.71 34.81
C SER A 3 17.80 -54.35 33.85
N LEU A 4 16.77 -55.18 33.76
CA LEU A 4 15.62 -54.93 32.87
C LEU A 4 14.73 -53.76 33.33
N ARG A 5 14.70 -53.47 34.63
CA ARG A 5 13.94 -52.32 35.16
C ARG A 5 14.66 -50.98 34.88
N CYS A 6 15.99 -51.00 34.91
CA CYS A 6 16.82 -49.84 34.62
C CYS A 6 16.69 -49.46 33.14
N CYS A 7 16.78 -50.45 32.22
CA CYS A 7 16.64 -50.22 30.78
C CYS A 7 15.26 -49.65 30.39
N ARG A 8 14.18 -50.17 31.01
CA ARG A 8 12.81 -49.65 30.78
C ARG A 8 12.62 -48.21 31.29
N ARG A 9 13.30 -47.83 32.37
CA ARG A 9 13.25 -46.44 32.88
C ARG A 9 14.01 -45.48 31.96
N LEU A 10 15.20 -45.87 31.50
CA LEU A 10 15.98 -45.09 30.53
C LEU A 10 15.18 -44.88 29.22
N LEU A 11 14.57 -45.93 28.70
CA LEU A 11 13.79 -45.86 27.47
C LEU A 11 12.59 -44.87 27.59
N ARG A 12 11.92 -44.91 28.77
CA ARG A 12 10.80 -43.98 29.04
C ARG A 12 11.26 -42.52 29.13
N VAL A 13 12.40 -42.24 29.74
CA VAL A 13 12.96 -40.90 29.86
C VAL A 13 13.35 -40.36 28.47
N VAL A 14 14.01 -41.16 27.65
CA VAL A 14 14.38 -40.78 26.27
C VAL A 14 13.14 -40.50 25.44
N LEU A 15 12.09 -41.32 25.55
CA LEU A 15 10.83 -41.12 24.86
C LEU A 15 10.10 -39.82 25.29
N LEU A 16 10.10 -39.50 26.58
CA LEU A 16 9.49 -38.29 27.10
C LEU A 16 10.28 -37.04 26.69
N VAL A 17 11.62 -37.11 26.67
CA VAL A 17 12.47 -35.98 26.21
C VAL A 17 12.31 -35.73 24.72
N SER A 18 12.26 -36.80 23.90
CA SER A 18 12.04 -36.65 22.45
C SER A 18 10.66 -36.12 22.14
N LEU A 19 9.62 -36.51 22.85
CA LEU A 19 8.26 -35.99 22.68
C LEU A 19 8.17 -34.51 23.08
N SER A 20 8.84 -34.13 24.19
CA SER A 20 8.92 -32.73 24.63
C SER A 20 9.67 -31.85 23.62
N TYR A 21 10.76 -32.37 23.04
CA TYR A 21 11.52 -31.63 22.00
C TYR A 21 10.73 -31.46 20.70
N CYS A 22 9.96 -32.49 20.31
CA CYS A 22 9.09 -32.41 19.14
C CYS A 22 7.95 -31.39 19.35
N LEU A 23 7.40 -31.31 20.57
CA LEU A 23 6.36 -30.32 20.91
C LEU A 23 6.89 -28.89 20.90
N LEU A 24 8.14 -28.68 21.35
CA LEU A 24 8.81 -27.37 21.28
C LEU A 24 9.09 -26.92 19.84
N LEU A 25 9.42 -27.83 18.93
CA LEU A 25 9.64 -27.52 17.52
C LEU A 25 8.36 -27.12 16.77
N VAL A 26 7.21 -27.67 17.16
CA VAL A 26 5.90 -27.33 16.57
C VAL A 26 5.45 -25.91 16.96
N MET A 27 5.84 -25.43 18.15
CA MET A 27 5.52 -24.06 18.59
C MET A 27 6.38 -22.98 17.93
N CYS A 28 7.50 -23.35 17.29
CA CYS A 28 8.40 -22.42 16.59
C CYS A 28 8.15 -22.39 15.08
N ALA A 29 7.00 -22.88 14.61
CA ALA A 29 6.62 -22.68 13.21
C ALA A 29 6.47 -21.16 12.98
N PRO A 30 7.23 -20.58 12.04
CA PRO A 30 7.03 -19.18 11.70
C PRO A 30 5.57 -19.04 11.27
N ALA A 31 4.83 -18.16 11.95
CA ALA A 31 3.49 -17.79 11.51
C ALA A 31 3.63 -17.38 10.03
N GLY A 32 3.15 -18.24 9.15
CA GLY A 32 3.18 -17.98 7.72
C GLY A 32 2.61 -16.58 7.53
N SER A 33 3.43 -15.65 7.07
CA SER A 33 2.98 -14.32 6.70
C SER A 33 1.95 -14.55 5.58
N ALA A 34 0.68 -14.60 5.97
CA ALA A 34 -0.43 -14.57 5.03
C ALA A 34 -0.13 -13.36 4.15
N GLN A 35 0.20 -13.63 2.89
CA GLN A 35 0.59 -12.64 1.92
C GLN A 35 -0.62 -11.76 1.71
N ARG A 36 -0.71 -10.72 2.57
CA ARG A 36 -1.78 -9.74 2.55
C ARG A 36 -1.77 -9.16 1.14
N ARG A 37 -2.79 -9.45 0.34
CA ARG A 37 -2.99 -8.75 -0.93
C ARG A 37 -3.04 -7.28 -0.56
N GLU A 38 -2.03 -6.51 -0.96
CA GLU A 38 -2.04 -5.06 -0.80
C GLU A 38 -3.27 -4.54 -1.54
N ARG A 39 -4.29 -4.19 -0.79
CA ARG A 39 -5.49 -3.55 -1.31
C ARG A 39 -5.21 -2.06 -1.31
N TRP A 40 -5.21 -1.47 -2.47
CA TRP A 40 -5.19 -0.04 -2.60
C TRP A 40 -6.56 0.52 -2.21
N GLN A 41 -6.53 1.61 -1.46
CA GLN A 41 -7.73 2.28 -1.00
C GLN A 41 -8.07 3.44 -1.94
N TRP A 42 -9.35 3.78 -2.03
CA TRP A 42 -9.76 5.00 -2.71
C TRP A 42 -9.20 6.23 -1.98
N PRO A 43 -8.72 7.26 -2.72
CA PRO A 43 -8.21 8.49 -2.10
C PRO A 43 -9.30 9.31 -1.40
N THR A 44 -10.53 8.92 -1.54
CA THR A 44 -11.75 9.48 -0.93
C THR A 44 -12.28 8.61 0.21
N LEU A 45 -11.53 7.58 0.65
CA LEU A 45 -11.86 6.49 1.60
C LEU A 45 -12.99 5.57 1.13
N SER A 46 -13.90 6.03 0.31
CA SER A 46 -15.01 5.28 -0.27
C SER A 46 -15.14 5.57 -1.76
N PRO A 47 -15.74 4.67 -2.54
CA PRO A 47 -16.01 4.92 -3.96
C PRO A 47 -16.88 6.16 -4.17
N VAL A 48 -16.49 6.99 -5.14
CA VAL A 48 -17.24 8.17 -5.60
C VAL A 48 -17.46 8.09 -7.11
N PRO A 49 -18.39 8.87 -7.69
CA PRO A 49 -18.63 8.85 -9.13
C PRO A 49 -17.37 9.18 -9.93
N VAL A 50 -17.13 8.40 -10.98
CA VAL A 50 -16.02 8.62 -11.93
C VAL A 50 -16.50 9.53 -13.05
N ALA A 51 -16.04 10.77 -13.06
CA ALA A 51 -16.34 11.76 -14.11
C ALA A 51 -15.64 11.45 -15.43
N SER A 52 -14.41 10.88 -15.37
CA SER A 52 -13.66 10.43 -16.56
C SER A 52 -12.81 9.22 -16.24
N SER A 53 -12.96 8.19 -17.05
CA SER A 53 -12.20 6.93 -16.91
C SER A 53 -10.79 7.05 -17.49
N PHE A 54 -9.91 6.16 -17.05
CA PHE A 54 -8.59 5.96 -17.60
C PHE A 54 -8.67 5.65 -19.11
N ALA A 55 -7.93 6.39 -19.92
CA ALA A 55 -7.82 6.19 -21.36
C ALA A 55 -6.44 6.68 -21.82
N PRO A 56 -5.39 5.88 -21.62
CA PRO A 56 -4.02 6.31 -21.94
C PRO A 56 -3.88 6.54 -23.44
N PRO A 57 -3.05 7.52 -23.85
CA PRO A 57 -2.78 7.74 -25.26
C PRO A 57 -1.95 6.59 -25.85
N VAL A 58 -2.10 6.34 -27.14
CA VAL A 58 -1.28 5.35 -27.88
C VAL A 58 0.20 5.74 -27.88
N HIS A 59 0.48 7.04 -27.90
CA HIS A 59 1.83 7.61 -27.80
C HIS A 59 1.86 8.68 -26.70
N ASP A 60 2.98 8.81 -25.99
CA ASP A 60 3.12 9.69 -24.82
C ASP A 60 2.85 11.18 -25.11
N TRP A 61 3.07 11.62 -26.35
CA TRP A 61 2.83 13.01 -26.76
C TRP A 61 1.39 13.29 -27.21
N LEU A 62 0.56 12.25 -27.35
CA LEU A 62 -0.83 12.41 -27.73
C LEU A 62 -1.71 12.77 -26.53
N PRO A 63 -2.85 13.45 -26.77
CA PRO A 63 -3.87 13.64 -25.74
C PRO A 63 -4.38 12.32 -25.22
N GLY A 64 -4.60 12.24 -23.92
CA GLY A 64 -5.13 11.04 -23.26
C GLY A 64 -5.31 11.26 -21.77
N ARG A 65 -6.03 10.35 -21.13
CA ARG A 65 -6.28 10.38 -19.68
C ARG A 65 -5.39 9.37 -18.98
N ARG A 66 -4.36 9.87 -18.27
CA ARG A 66 -3.34 9.08 -17.59
C ARG A 66 -3.72 8.72 -16.14
N GLY A 67 -5.00 8.76 -15.83
CA GLY A 67 -5.61 8.44 -14.56
C GLY A 67 -7.12 8.55 -14.65
N VAL A 68 -7.79 8.44 -13.54
CA VAL A 68 -9.24 8.64 -13.40
C VAL A 68 -9.52 10.02 -12.84
N THR A 69 -10.62 10.63 -13.27
CA THR A 69 -11.12 11.87 -12.65
C THR A 69 -12.37 11.54 -11.87
N LEU A 70 -12.34 11.83 -10.59
CA LEU A 70 -13.40 11.57 -9.64
C LEU A 70 -14.22 12.84 -9.44
N THR A 71 -15.54 12.73 -9.31
CA THR A 71 -16.39 13.82 -8.84
C THR A 71 -16.18 13.97 -7.35
N TYR A 72 -15.46 15.02 -6.95
CA TYR A 72 -15.09 15.21 -5.54
C TYR A 72 -14.82 16.69 -5.29
N PRO A 73 -15.66 17.38 -4.49
CA PRO A 73 -15.67 18.83 -4.40
C PRO A 73 -14.47 19.41 -3.65
N GLY A 74 -14.18 20.69 -3.91
CA GLY A 74 -13.15 21.47 -3.22
C GLY A 74 -13.34 21.47 -1.70
N GLY A 75 -12.24 21.58 -0.98
CA GLY A 75 -12.17 21.45 0.48
C GLY A 75 -12.26 20.01 1.01
N SER A 76 -12.66 19.04 0.18
CA SER A 76 -12.76 17.64 0.61
C SER A 76 -11.39 17.03 0.91
N PRO A 77 -11.23 16.27 2.00
CA PRO A 77 -9.96 15.68 2.38
C PRO A 77 -9.53 14.55 1.41
N VAL A 78 -8.25 14.50 1.08
CA VAL A 78 -7.64 13.50 0.19
C VAL A 78 -6.70 12.62 0.98
N TYR A 79 -6.75 11.32 0.75
CA TYR A 79 -6.04 10.31 1.52
C TYR A 79 -5.08 9.49 0.66
N ALA A 80 -3.99 9.01 1.27
CA ALA A 80 -3.05 8.11 0.62
C ALA A 80 -3.71 6.76 0.27
N CYS A 81 -3.64 6.36 -1.00
CA CYS A 81 -4.25 5.10 -1.47
C CYS A 81 -3.51 3.85 -0.95
N ALA A 82 -2.24 3.98 -0.58
CA ALA A 82 -1.39 2.96 0.02
C ALA A 82 -0.30 3.61 0.85
N SER A 83 0.39 2.84 1.70
CA SER A 83 1.55 3.33 2.46
C SER A 83 2.71 3.62 1.51
N GLY A 84 3.49 4.67 1.81
CA GLY A 84 4.61 5.05 0.96
C GLY A 84 5.31 6.32 1.43
N THR A 85 6.17 6.86 0.57
CA THR A 85 6.93 8.09 0.82
C THR A 85 6.50 9.17 -0.17
N VAL A 86 6.26 10.38 0.34
CA VAL A 86 5.92 11.55 -0.48
C VAL A 86 7.13 11.96 -1.30
N THR A 87 7.03 11.88 -2.62
CA THR A 87 8.10 12.26 -3.56
C THR A 87 7.90 13.64 -4.16
N PHE A 88 6.68 14.15 -4.10
CA PHE A 88 6.36 15.51 -4.53
C PHE A 88 5.16 16.04 -3.74
N ALA A 89 5.24 17.27 -3.27
CA ALA A 89 4.16 18.03 -2.66
C ALA A 89 4.35 19.51 -2.98
N GLY A 90 3.54 20.06 -3.87
CA GLY A 90 3.74 21.44 -4.34
C GLY A 90 2.83 21.78 -5.52
N GLN A 91 3.13 22.86 -6.23
CA GLN A 91 2.36 23.32 -7.36
C GLN A 91 3.03 23.00 -8.70
N VAL A 92 2.23 22.55 -9.67
CA VAL A 92 2.61 22.36 -11.05
C VAL A 92 1.63 23.14 -11.93
N ARG A 93 2.12 24.17 -12.64
CA ARG A 93 1.31 25.04 -13.50
C ARG A 93 0.08 25.62 -12.78
N GLY A 94 0.28 26.07 -11.52
CA GLY A 94 -0.76 26.68 -10.71
C GLY A 94 -1.78 25.71 -10.09
N ARG A 95 -1.53 24.39 -10.14
CA ARG A 95 -2.33 23.36 -9.49
C ARG A 95 -1.50 22.64 -8.45
N GLY A 96 -2.04 22.44 -7.28
CA GLY A 96 -1.42 21.66 -6.24
C GLY A 96 -1.40 20.18 -6.60
N VAL A 97 -0.27 19.53 -6.38
CA VAL A 97 -0.03 18.12 -6.70
C VAL A 97 0.66 17.45 -5.53
N VAL A 98 0.20 16.25 -5.20
CA VAL A 98 0.90 15.33 -4.31
C VAL A 98 1.24 14.07 -5.09
N SER A 99 2.47 13.58 -4.98
CA SER A 99 2.87 12.27 -5.51
C SER A 99 3.52 11.45 -4.41
N ILE A 100 3.14 10.17 -4.35
CA ILE A 100 3.61 9.22 -3.34
C ILE A 100 4.20 8.02 -4.06
N GLN A 101 5.39 7.61 -3.63
CA GLN A 101 6.05 6.38 -4.06
C GLN A 101 5.66 5.25 -3.13
N HIS A 102 5.20 4.16 -3.71
CA HIS A 102 4.80 2.94 -3.00
C HIS A 102 5.68 1.79 -3.45
N GLU A 103 6.19 1.01 -2.51
CA GLU A 103 6.90 -0.22 -2.78
C GLU A 103 5.94 -1.41 -2.63
N THR A 104 5.70 -2.14 -3.70
CA THR A 104 4.78 -3.27 -3.72
C THR A 104 5.36 -4.44 -4.51
N ARG A 105 5.50 -5.61 -3.88
CA ARG A 105 5.93 -6.88 -4.50
C ARG A 105 7.12 -6.78 -5.47
N GLY A 106 8.11 -5.94 -5.14
CA GLY A 106 9.30 -5.73 -5.97
C GLY A 106 9.09 -4.76 -7.13
N HIS A 107 7.99 -4.04 -7.15
CA HIS A 107 7.72 -2.96 -8.09
C HIS A 107 7.50 -1.64 -7.34
N THR A 108 8.03 -0.56 -7.90
CA THR A 108 7.76 0.79 -7.42
C THR A 108 6.60 1.39 -8.23
N ILE A 109 5.58 1.88 -7.53
CA ILE A 109 4.43 2.55 -8.13
C ILE A 109 4.35 3.96 -7.56
N TRP A 110 4.13 4.95 -8.40
CA TRP A 110 3.86 6.33 -7.99
C TRP A 110 2.39 6.65 -8.18
N SER A 111 1.70 7.00 -7.10
CA SER A 111 0.37 7.61 -7.19
C SER A 111 0.47 9.13 -7.24
N THR A 112 -0.43 9.78 -7.96
CA THR A 112 -0.47 11.24 -8.12
C THR A 112 -1.90 11.74 -7.94
N TYR A 113 -2.05 12.82 -7.20
CA TYR A 113 -3.32 13.44 -6.82
C TYR A 113 -3.29 14.91 -7.19
N LEU A 114 -4.30 15.38 -7.93
CA LEU A 114 -4.45 16.79 -8.32
C LEU A 114 -5.93 17.14 -8.63
N PRO A 115 -6.36 18.41 -8.42
CA PRO A 115 -5.65 19.45 -7.72
C PRO A 115 -5.79 19.27 -6.19
N VAL A 116 -4.70 19.27 -5.45
CA VAL A 116 -4.68 19.05 -4.00
C VAL A 116 -3.80 20.08 -3.33
N THR A 117 -4.33 20.81 -2.35
CA THR A 117 -3.54 21.60 -1.41
C THR A 117 -2.86 20.64 -0.43
N PRO A 118 -1.51 20.48 -0.48
CA PRO A 118 -0.81 19.49 0.34
C PRO A 118 -0.88 19.84 1.83
N SER A 119 -1.02 18.82 2.69
CA SER A 119 -0.79 18.90 4.14
C SER A 119 0.43 18.09 4.58
N VAL A 120 1.19 17.57 3.61
CA VAL A 120 2.41 16.78 3.80
C VAL A 120 3.57 17.40 3.03
N SER A 121 4.80 17.03 3.40
CA SER A 121 6.03 17.49 2.80
C SER A 121 6.75 16.37 2.05
N VAL A 122 7.61 16.73 1.10
CA VAL A 122 8.50 15.76 0.42
C VAL A 122 9.39 15.07 1.45
N GLY A 123 9.46 13.74 1.37
CA GLY A 123 10.20 12.89 2.30
C GLY A 123 9.34 12.31 3.42
N ASP A 124 8.12 12.81 3.66
CA ASP A 124 7.24 12.26 4.68
C ASP A 124 6.84 10.83 4.33
N THR A 125 6.83 9.96 5.35
CA THR A 125 6.26 8.62 5.25
C THR A 125 4.80 8.67 5.65
N VAL A 126 3.93 8.18 4.79
CA VAL A 126 2.49 8.12 5.01
C VAL A 126 1.99 6.67 5.04
N THR A 127 1.02 6.39 5.89
CA THR A 127 0.30 5.11 5.92
C THR A 127 -0.91 5.17 4.98
N MET A 128 -1.37 4.01 4.51
CA MET A 128 -2.62 3.92 3.77
C MET A 128 -3.78 4.55 4.56
N GLY A 129 -4.54 5.44 3.94
CA GLY A 129 -5.64 6.16 4.56
C GLY A 129 -5.22 7.39 5.39
N ALA A 130 -3.92 7.73 5.46
CA ALA A 130 -3.49 8.99 6.03
C ALA A 130 -3.92 10.16 5.14
N GLN A 131 -4.38 11.26 5.73
CA GLN A 131 -4.73 12.46 4.99
C GLN A 131 -3.44 13.12 4.45
N ILE A 132 -3.43 13.44 3.16
CA ILE A 132 -2.29 14.05 2.46
C ILE A 132 -2.56 15.48 1.99
N GLY A 133 -3.79 15.94 2.13
CA GLY A 133 -4.22 17.28 1.77
C GLY A 133 -5.72 17.37 1.61
N ALA A 134 -6.15 18.40 0.91
CA ALA A 134 -7.56 18.61 0.53
C ALA A 134 -7.62 19.04 -0.94
N VAL A 135 -8.71 18.72 -1.62
CA VAL A 135 -8.98 19.21 -2.97
C VAL A 135 -8.97 20.74 -2.95
N GLU A 136 -8.31 21.37 -3.91
CA GLU A 136 -8.27 22.84 -4.00
C GLU A 136 -9.67 23.43 -4.08
N GLU A 137 -9.89 24.55 -3.37
CA GLU A 137 -11.15 25.28 -3.40
C GLU A 137 -11.53 25.66 -4.84
N GLY A 138 -12.82 25.58 -5.13
CA GLY A 138 -13.34 25.84 -6.48
C GLY A 138 -13.25 24.69 -7.46
N SER A 139 -12.48 23.62 -7.16
CA SER A 139 -12.51 22.38 -7.96
C SER A 139 -13.76 21.57 -7.63
N GLN A 140 -14.27 20.84 -8.62
CA GLN A 140 -15.37 19.87 -8.45
C GLN A 140 -14.87 18.44 -8.69
N THR A 141 -13.56 18.26 -8.89
CA THR A 141 -13.01 16.98 -9.26
C THR A 141 -11.63 16.75 -8.64
N LEU A 142 -11.32 15.48 -8.42
CA LEU A 142 -9.99 14.98 -8.04
C LEU A 142 -9.50 14.05 -9.15
N HIS A 143 -8.37 14.38 -9.76
CA HIS A 143 -7.68 13.47 -10.66
C HIS A 143 -6.73 12.58 -9.85
N TRP A 144 -6.84 11.27 -10.06
CA TRP A 144 -6.00 10.25 -9.43
C TRP A 144 -5.38 9.36 -10.49
N GLY A 145 -4.06 9.34 -10.56
CA GLY A 145 -3.29 8.53 -11.49
C GLY A 145 -2.25 7.68 -10.80
N ALA A 146 -1.82 6.63 -11.46
CA ALA A 146 -0.71 5.80 -11.00
C ALA A 146 0.23 5.47 -12.18
N LYS A 147 1.51 5.27 -11.88
CA LYS A 147 2.52 4.88 -12.87
C LYS A 147 3.56 3.96 -12.25
N THR A 148 4.11 3.03 -13.07
CA THR A 148 5.18 2.09 -12.69
C THR A 148 6.54 2.51 -13.26
N GLY A 149 6.64 3.66 -13.91
CA GLY A 149 7.86 4.16 -14.52
C GLY A 149 7.68 5.57 -15.06
N PRO A 150 8.69 6.13 -15.76
CA PRO A 150 8.63 7.49 -16.27
C PRO A 150 7.44 7.74 -17.20
N LYS A 151 7.04 6.70 -17.95
CA LYS A 151 6.02 6.78 -19.00
C LYS A 151 4.94 5.70 -18.94
N THR A 152 5.01 4.76 -17.98
CA THR A 152 4.08 3.64 -17.88
C THR A 152 2.99 3.95 -16.86
N TYR A 153 1.79 4.23 -17.33
CA TYR A 153 0.60 4.47 -16.50
C TYR A 153 -0.19 3.18 -16.30
N VAL A 154 -0.74 3.00 -15.11
CA VAL A 154 -1.50 1.82 -14.68
C VAL A 154 -2.80 2.23 -13.99
#